data_c7a6018e662588b8b6e15514fddaac0f
#
_entry.id   c7a6018e662588b8b6e15514fddaac0f
#
_cell.length_a   1.000
_cell.length_b   1.000
_cell.length_c   1.000
_cell.angle_alpha   90.00
_cell.angle_beta   90.00
_cell.angle_gamma   90.00
#
_symmetry.space_group_name_H-M   'P 1'
#
loop_
_entity.id
_entity.type
_entity.pdbx_description
1 polymer ?
#
loop_
_entity_poly.entity_id
_entity_poly.type
_entity_poly.pdbx_seq_one_letter_code
_entity_poly.pdbx_strand_id
1 'polypeptide(L)'
;IDPNAEAVEVSEEEIRKMADAGSKKGVIDLEENEIIQNLFEFDDMAVDEFATHRTDITLLWTDETLQQWEETIHDSRHTVYPVCEETVDHVVGVLNIKDFFRFRGRTKDFIMKHAVKPAQFIPKSVKADVLFRRMKVSHNHFAVVLDEYGGMVGIVTMNDLLEQLVGDLEDDLAELAEEPKSSRISKDTWKIDG
;
A
#
# COMPACT_ATOMS: atom_id res chain seq x y z
N ILE A 1 -50.70 -6.82 0.22
CA ILE A 1 -49.28 -7.21 -0.06
C ILE A 1 -49.36 -7.84 -1.43
N ASP A 2 -48.86 -7.10 -2.43
CA ASP A 2 -48.80 -7.53 -3.81
C ASP A 2 -47.67 -8.55 -3.97
N PRO A 3 -47.96 -9.82 -4.34
CA PRO A 3 -46.91 -10.84 -4.46
C PRO A 3 -46.09 -10.68 -5.77
N ASN A 4 -46.31 -9.62 -6.54
CA ASN A 4 -45.67 -9.36 -7.82
C ASN A 4 -44.87 -8.06 -7.84
N ALA A 5 -44.34 -7.61 -6.71
CA ALA A 5 -43.31 -6.60 -6.72
C ALA A 5 -42.07 -7.22 -7.40
N GLU A 6 -41.91 -6.96 -8.70
CA GLU A 6 -40.70 -7.24 -9.43
C GLU A 6 -39.55 -6.62 -8.63
N ALA A 7 -38.61 -7.45 -8.18
CA ALA A 7 -37.38 -6.95 -7.59
C ALA A 7 -36.72 -6.07 -8.66
N VAL A 8 -36.67 -4.77 -8.43
CA VAL A 8 -35.94 -3.85 -9.29
C VAL A 8 -34.48 -4.27 -9.17
N GLU A 9 -33.98 -5.00 -10.17
CA GLU A 9 -32.55 -5.28 -10.31
C GLU A 9 -31.88 -3.95 -10.62
N VAL A 10 -31.35 -3.30 -9.59
CA VAL A 10 -30.55 -2.09 -9.73
C VAL A 10 -29.17 -2.51 -10.21
N SER A 11 -28.79 -2.08 -11.41
CA SER A 11 -27.48 -2.33 -11.98
C SER A 11 -26.42 -1.42 -11.34
N GLU A 12 -25.15 -1.83 -11.40
CA GLU A 12 -24.00 -1.00 -10.99
C GLU A 12 -24.03 0.36 -11.70
N GLU A 13 -24.30 0.38 -13.00
CA GLU A 13 -24.39 1.61 -13.79
C GLU A 13 -25.48 2.56 -13.29
N GLU A 14 -26.60 2.03 -12.81
CA GLU A 14 -27.66 2.84 -12.21
C GLU A 14 -27.23 3.44 -10.88
N ILE A 15 -26.50 2.68 -10.05
CA ILE A 15 -25.93 3.18 -8.77
C ILE A 15 -24.92 4.30 -9.06
N ARG A 16 -24.01 4.13 -10.03
CA ARG A 16 -23.06 5.15 -10.47
C ARG A 16 -23.77 6.45 -10.91
N LYS A 17 -24.79 6.34 -11.73
CA LYS A 17 -25.62 7.48 -12.17
C LYS A 17 -26.36 8.16 -11.01
N MET A 18 -26.82 7.40 -10.04
CA MET A 18 -27.45 7.95 -8.83
C MET A 18 -26.45 8.72 -7.97
N ALA A 19 -25.22 8.21 -7.80
CA ALA A 19 -24.14 8.89 -7.09
C ALA A 19 -23.79 10.21 -7.79
N ASP A 20 -23.59 10.21 -9.10
CA ASP A 20 -23.34 11.42 -9.89
C ASP A 20 -24.47 12.46 -9.76
N ALA A 21 -25.72 12.00 -9.81
CA ALA A 21 -26.86 12.89 -9.64
C ALA A 21 -26.97 13.46 -8.23
N GLY A 22 -26.57 12.68 -7.21
CA GLY A 22 -26.48 13.09 -5.81
C GLY A 22 -25.42 14.18 -5.61
N SER A 23 -24.25 13.99 -6.21
CA SER A 23 -23.15 14.95 -6.16
C SER A 23 -23.54 16.28 -6.83
N LYS A 24 -24.13 16.24 -8.03
CA LYS A 24 -24.62 17.44 -8.73
C LYS A 24 -25.68 18.22 -7.94
N LYS A 25 -26.43 17.55 -7.06
CA LYS A 25 -27.43 18.17 -6.19
C LYS A 25 -26.89 18.59 -4.81
N GLY A 26 -25.61 18.31 -4.52
CA GLY A 26 -24.99 18.60 -3.24
C GLY A 26 -25.48 17.71 -2.09
N VAL A 27 -26.02 16.50 -2.40
CA VAL A 27 -26.44 15.51 -1.40
C VAL A 27 -25.24 14.70 -0.90
N ILE A 28 -24.30 14.43 -1.81
CA ILE A 28 -22.97 13.86 -1.52
C ILE A 28 -21.94 14.82 -2.10
N ASP A 29 -20.75 14.89 -1.51
CA ASP A 29 -19.68 15.72 -2.03
C ASP A 29 -18.92 15.06 -3.20
N LEU A 30 -17.95 15.76 -3.77
CA LEU A 30 -17.20 15.26 -4.92
C LEU A 30 -16.33 14.08 -4.54
N GLU A 31 -15.70 14.14 -3.38
CA GLU A 31 -14.80 13.10 -2.85
C GLU A 31 -15.59 11.81 -2.53
N GLU A 32 -16.74 11.94 -1.86
CA GLU A 32 -17.65 10.80 -1.64
C GLU A 32 -18.08 10.13 -2.94
N ASN A 33 -18.38 10.93 -3.98
CA ASN A 33 -18.73 10.39 -5.29
C ASN A 33 -17.55 9.67 -5.95
N GLU A 34 -16.35 10.22 -5.86
CA GLU A 34 -15.12 9.61 -6.38
C GLU A 34 -14.84 8.26 -5.72
N ILE A 35 -14.92 8.17 -4.41
CA ILE A 35 -14.78 6.89 -3.68
C ILE A 35 -15.80 5.85 -4.15
N ILE A 36 -17.05 6.25 -4.41
CA ILE A 36 -18.07 5.34 -4.94
C ILE A 36 -17.69 4.84 -6.34
N GLN A 37 -17.17 5.70 -7.21
CA GLN A 37 -16.73 5.29 -8.54
C GLN A 37 -15.52 4.35 -8.46
N ASN A 38 -14.51 4.72 -7.66
CA ASN A 38 -13.31 3.92 -7.45
C ASN A 38 -13.63 2.52 -6.89
N LEU A 39 -14.63 2.41 -5.99
CA LEU A 39 -15.03 1.12 -5.42
C LEU A 39 -15.49 0.13 -6.49
N PHE A 40 -16.22 0.58 -7.49
CA PHE A 40 -16.67 -0.27 -8.60
C PHE A 40 -15.52 -0.64 -9.55
N GLU A 41 -14.57 0.28 -9.77
CA GLU A 41 -13.40 0.01 -10.60
C GLU A 41 -12.43 -0.95 -9.92
N PHE A 42 -12.33 -0.88 -8.61
CA PHE A 42 -11.45 -1.70 -7.79
C PHE A 42 -11.70 -3.21 -7.94
N ASP A 43 -12.96 -3.62 -8.09
CA ASP A 43 -13.34 -5.02 -8.27
C ASP A 43 -12.84 -5.59 -9.61
N ASP A 44 -12.67 -4.73 -10.62
CA ASP A 44 -12.23 -5.12 -11.96
C ASP A 44 -10.74 -4.88 -12.23
N MET A 45 -10.06 -4.10 -11.39
CA MET A 45 -8.67 -3.74 -11.53
C MET A 45 -7.74 -4.92 -11.21
N ALA A 46 -6.77 -5.18 -12.09
CA ALA A 46 -5.71 -6.16 -11.83
C ALA A 46 -4.54 -5.51 -11.08
N VAL A 47 -3.83 -6.28 -10.25
CA VAL A 47 -2.77 -5.72 -9.41
C VAL A 47 -1.58 -5.15 -10.19
N ASP A 48 -1.33 -5.60 -11.42
CA ASP A 48 -0.27 -5.06 -12.28
C ASP A 48 -0.56 -3.63 -12.79
N GLU A 49 -1.79 -3.16 -12.70
CA GLU A 49 -2.17 -1.81 -13.12
C GLU A 49 -1.68 -0.71 -12.15
N PHE A 50 -1.47 -1.06 -10.87
CA PHE A 50 -1.04 -0.12 -9.83
C PHE A 50 0.16 -0.61 -8.99
N ALA A 51 0.70 -1.80 -9.26
CA ALA A 51 1.87 -2.31 -8.55
C ALA A 51 3.09 -1.41 -8.77
N THR A 52 3.87 -1.18 -7.70
CA THR A 52 5.18 -0.55 -7.84
C THR A 52 6.08 -1.42 -8.70
N HIS A 53 6.50 -0.91 -9.85
CA HIS A 53 7.30 -1.68 -10.81
C HIS A 53 8.68 -2.01 -10.25
N ARG A 54 9.21 -3.18 -10.62
CA ARG A 54 10.50 -3.70 -10.10
C ARG A 54 11.70 -2.77 -10.26
N THR A 55 11.67 -1.83 -11.23
CA THR A 55 12.72 -0.82 -11.41
C THR A 55 12.72 0.27 -10.33
N ASP A 56 11.60 0.43 -9.63
CA ASP A 56 11.38 1.51 -8.66
C ASP A 56 11.41 0.97 -7.23
N ILE A 57 11.69 -0.34 -7.07
CA ILE A 57 11.75 -1.00 -5.77
C ILE A 57 13.17 -0.92 -5.19
N THR A 58 13.29 -0.50 -3.95
CA THR A 58 14.53 -0.63 -3.19
C THR A 58 14.64 -2.05 -2.62
N LEU A 59 15.69 -2.76 -2.95
CA LEU A 59 15.96 -4.14 -2.56
C LEU A 59 17.10 -4.21 -1.55
N LEU A 60 17.11 -5.27 -0.74
CA LEU A 60 18.24 -5.69 0.07
C LEU A 60 18.80 -7.01 -0.47
N TRP A 61 20.11 -7.16 -0.49
CA TRP A 61 20.74 -8.36 -1.04
C TRP A 61 21.37 -9.23 0.02
N THR A 62 21.28 -10.56 -0.16
CA THR A 62 21.82 -11.52 0.82
C THR A 62 23.34 -11.50 0.90
N ASP A 63 24.05 -11.09 -0.14
CA ASP A 63 25.50 -10.96 -0.18
C ASP A 63 26.03 -9.62 0.37
N GLU A 64 25.17 -8.60 0.53
CA GLU A 64 25.53 -7.34 1.18
C GLU A 64 25.84 -7.51 2.68
N THR A 65 26.63 -6.59 3.20
CA THR A 65 26.89 -6.49 4.65
C THR A 65 25.71 -5.84 5.39
N LEU A 66 25.65 -6.02 6.70
CA LEU A 66 24.64 -5.35 7.53
C LEU A 66 24.75 -3.83 7.46
N GLN A 67 25.97 -3.29 7.33
CA GLN A 67 26.19 -1.86 7.18
C GLN A 67 25.58 -1.33 5.87
N GLN A 68 25.75 -2.05 4.76
CA GLN A 68 25.12 -1.69 3.48
C GLN A 68 23.59 -1.70 3.57
N TRP A 69 23.01 -2.65 4.30
CA TRP A 69 21.57 -2.65 4.57
C TRP A 69 21.15 -1.42 5.39
N GLU A 70 21.93 -1.06 6.42
CA GLU A 70 21.66 0.15 7.21
C GLU A 70 21.71 1.42 6.34
N GLU A 71 22.69 1.53 5.45
CA GLU A 71 22.82 2.65 4.50
C GLU A 71 21.61 2.69 3.55
N THR A 72 21.26 1.57 2.90
CA THR A 72 20.10 1.48 2.01
C THR A 72 18.78 1.85 2.70
N ILE A 73 18.57 1.35 3.93
CA ILE A 73 17.39 1.66 4.73
C ILE A 73 17.36 3.13 5.18
N HIS A 74 18.52 3.70 5.47
CA HIS A 74 18.63 5.11 5.87
C HIS A 74 18.34 6.07 4.71
N ASP A 75 18.83 5.76 3.53
CA ASP A 75 18.71 6.60 2.34
C ASP A 75 17.33 6.50 1.69
N SER A 76 16.61 5.41 1.93
CA SER A 76 15.26 5.19 1.43
C SER A 76 14.21 5.38 2.54
N ARG A 77 12.97 5.74 2.16
CA ARG A 77 11.88 6.01 3.11
C ARG A 77 10.84 4.89 3.19
N HIS A 78 11.21 3.70 2.73
CA HIS A 78 10.27 2.58 2.70
C HIS A 78 10.15 1.90 4.07
N THR A 79 9.00 1.25 4.28
CA THR A 79 8.71 0.52 5.52
C THR A 79 9.04 -0.97 5.40
N VAL A 80 9.00 -1.52 4.17
CA VAL A 80 9.21 -2.93 3.87
C VAL A 80 10.13 -3.08 2.68
N TYR A 81 11.07 -4.00 2.77
CA TYR A 81 12.09 -4.27 1.76
C TYR A 81 12.04 -5.73 1.35
N PRO A 82 11.91 -6.05 0.07
CA PRO A 82 12.22 -7.39 -0.42
C PRO A 82 13.71 -7.71 -0.22
N VAL A 83 14.00 -8.91 0.23
CA VAL A 83 15.36 -9.44 0.34
C VAL A 83 15.57 -10.44 -0.78
N CYS A 84 16.55 -10.16 -1.65
CA CYS A 84 16.83 -10.97 -2.84
C CYS A 84 18.18 -11.69 -2.73
N GLU A 85 18.31 -12.80 -3.42
CA GLU A 85 19.53 -13.57 -3.57
C GLU A 85 19.86 -13.74 -5.05
N GLU A 86 21.09 -13.44 -5.45
CA GLU A 86 21.64 -13.55 -6.82
C GLU A 86 20.92 -12.69 -7.87
N THR A 87 19.59 -12.74 -7.95
CA THR A 87 18.79 -12.01 -8.93
C THR A 87 17.57 -11.35 -8.29
N VAL A 88 17.01 -10.33 -8.94
CA VAL A 88 15.78 -9.65 -8.49
C VAL A 88 14.57 -10.61 -8.46
N ASP A 89 14.60 -11.66 -9.26
CA ASP A 89 13.52 -12.65 -9.35
C ASP A 89 13.57 -13.67 -8.18
N HIS A 90 14.72 -13.77 -7.49
CA HIS A 90 14.87 -14.68 -6.36
C HIS A 90 14.68 -13.95 -5.03
N VAL A 91 13.43 -13.67 -4.69
CA VAL A 91 13.06 -13.06 -3.43
C VAL A 91 13.01 -14.12 -2.33
N VAL A 92 13.94 -14.08 -1.39
CA VAL A 92 14.03 -15.01 -0.24
C VAL A 92 13.14 -14.63 0.92
N GLY A 93 12.67 -13.38 0.97
CA GLY A 93 11.77 -12.92 2.00
C GLY A 93 11.59 -11.41 1.97
N VAL A 94 10.95 -10.89 3.01
CA VAL A 94 10.72 -9.45 3.20
C VAL A 94 11.14 -9.02 4.60
N LEU A 95 11.76 -7.85 4.68
CA LEU A 95 12.19 -7.23 5.93
C LEU A 95 11.35 -5.99 6.23
N ASN A 96 10.71 -5.97 7.39
CA ASN A 96 10.05 -4.76 7.89
C ASN A 96 11.06 -3.94 8.71
N ILE A 97 11.11 -2.63 8.45
CA ILE A 97 12.02 -1.70 9.14
C ILE A 97 11.85 -1.73 10.66
N LYS A 98 10.62 -1.93 11.15
CA LYS A 98 10.35 -2.05 12.60
C LYS A 98 11.01 -3.28 13.22
N ASP A 99 11.02 -4.41 12.50
CA ASP A 99 11.69 -5.62 12.95
C ASP A 99 13.21 -5.48 12.84
N PHE A 100 13.70 -4.80 11.81
CA PHE A 100 15.12 -4.48 11.67
C PHE A 100 15.65 -3.68 12.88
N PHE A 101 14.99 -2.58 13.24
CA PHE A 101 15.39 -1.76 14.39
C PHE A 101 15.16 -2.44 15.74
N ARG A 102 14.15 -3.32 15.86
CA ARG A 102 13.96 -4.13 17.08
C ARG A 102 15.15 -5.01 17.38
N PHE A 103 15.83 -5.51 16.36
CA PHE A 103 17.00 -6.38 16.47
C PHE A 103 18.33 -5.64 16.25
N ARG A 104 18.34 -4.32 16.39
CA ARG A 104 19.56 -3.51 16.25
C ARG A 104 20.68 -4.02 17.17
N GLY A 105 21.90 -4.13 16.62
CA GLY A 105 23.07 -4.67 17.31
C GLY A 105 23.17 -6.20 17.27
N ARG A 106 22.29 -6.89 16.59
CA ARG A 106 22.42 -8.32 16.27
C ARG A 106 23.20 -8.52 14.98
N THR A 107 23.69 -9.75 14.78
CA THR A 107 24.38 -10.12 13.53
C THR A 107 23.39 -10.20 12.36
N LYS A 108 23.89 -10.09 11.13
CA LYS A 108 23.08 -10.24 9.93
C LYS A 108 22.35 -11.58 9.89
N ASP A 109 23.04 -12.69 10.24
CA ASP A 109 22.45 -14.03 10.29
C ASP A 109 21.26 -14.10 11.25
N PHE A 110 21.38 -13.40 12.39
CA PHE A 110 20.28 -13.32 13.35
C PHE A 110 19.09 -12.58 12.76
N ILE A 111 19.32 -11.45 12.07
CA ILE A 111 18.27 -10.65 11.41
C ILE A 111 17.62 -11.47 10.29
N MET A 112 18.41 -12.12 9.45
CA MET A 112 17.90 -13.01 8.40
C MET A 112 16.96 -14.08 8.96
N LYS A 113 17.31 -14.69 10.06
CA LYS A 113 16.55 -15.78 10.66
C LYS A 113 15.28 -15.32 11.39
N HIS A 114 15.28 -14.13 12.02
CA HIS A 114 14.23 -13.71 12.95
C HIS A 114 13.39 -12.51 12.47
N ALA A 115 13.96 -11.66 11.61
CA ALA A 115 13.29 -10.45 11.12
C ALA A 115 12.80 -10.60 9.68
N VAL A 116 13.53 -11.30 8.81
CA VAL A 116 13.09 -11.58 7.46
C VAL A 116 11.95 -12.60 7.49
N LYS A 117 10.82 -12.23 6.94
CA LYS A 117 9.60 -13.06 6.88
C LYS A 117 9.42 -13.63 5.47
N PRO A 118 8.73 -14.78 5.33
CA PRO A 118 8.36 -15.29 4.01
C PRO A 118 7.57 -14.24 3.21
N ALA A 119 7.92 -14.05 1.95
CA ALA A 119 7.16 -13.19 1.04
C ALA A 119 5.84 -13.87 0.63
N GLN A 120 4.80 -13.08 0.45
CA GLN A 120 3.57 -13.52 -0.19
C GLN A 120 3.71 -13.28 -1.70
N PHE A 121 3.68 -14.33 -2.49
CA PHE A 121 3.74 -14.23 -3.95
C PHE A 121 2.34 -14.30 -4.55
N ILE A 122 2.07 -13.45 -5.53
CA ILE A 122 0.80 -13.40 -6.25
C ILE A 122 1.03 -13.24 -7.76
N PRO A 123 0.20 -13.84 -8.61
CA PRO A 123 0.20 -13.55 -10.04
C PRO A 123 -0.24 -12.09 -10.31
N LYS A 124 0.34 -11.47 -11.34
CA LYS A 124 0.00 -10.10 -11.75
C LYS A 124 -1.48 -9.89 -12.13
N SER A 125 -2.16 -10.96 -12.55
CA SER A 125 -3.58 -10.96 -12.94
C SER A 125 -4.57 -11.04 -11.76
N VAL A 126 -4.08 -11.12 -10.51
CA VAL A 126 -4.97 -11.13 -9.34
C VAL A 126 -5.72 -9.81 -9.26
N LYS A 127 -7.02 -9.87 -8.96
CA LYS A 127 -7.86 -8.68 -8.78
C LYS A 127 -7.57 -7.98 -7.45
N ALA A 128 -7.66 -6.65 -7.45
CA ALA A 128 -7.38 -5.81 -6.30
C ALA A 128 -8.23 -6.18 -5.07
N ASP A 129 -9.54 -6.41 -5.26
CA ASP A 129 -10.47 -6.82 -4.21
C ASP A 129 -10.09 -8.17 -3.58
N VAL A 130 -9.64 -9.13 -4.41
CA VAL A 130 -9.20 -10.46 -3.96
C VAL A 130 -7.93 -10.33 -3.12
N LEU A 131 -6.95 -9.52 -3.57
CA LEU A 131 -5.73 -9.28 -2.83
C LEU A 131 -6.01 -8.56 -1.51
N PHE A 132 -6.84 -7.53 -1.53
CA PHE A 132 -7.24 -6.78 -0.35
C PHE A 132 -7.84 -7.69 0.74
N ARG A 133 -8.79 -8.56 0.35
CA ARG A 133 -9.37 -9.54 1.26
C ARG A 133 -8.35 -10.51 1.83
N ARG A 134 -7.41 -11.00 0.99
CA ARG A 134 -6.32 -11.89 1.44
C ARG A 134 -5.40 -11.21 2.45
N MET A 135 -4.97 -9.98 2.19
CA MET A 135 -4.12 -9.20 3.08
C MET A 135 -4.79 -8.92 4.42
N LYS A 136 -6.10 -8.58 4.42
CA LYS A 136 -6.89 -8.40 5.66
C LYS A 136 -6.93 -9.66 6.52
N VAL A 137 -7.18 -10.83 5.92
CA VAL A 137 -7.31 -12.10 6.65
C VAL A 137 -5.95 -12.61 7.14
N SER A 138 -4.90 -12.48 6.32
CA SER A 138 -3.56 -12.96 6.67
C SER A 138 -2.78 -12.01 7.58
N HIS A 139 -3.24 -10.76 7.74
CA HIS A 139 -2.49 -9.68 8.37
C HIS A 139 -1.09 -9.46 7.74
N ASN A 140 -0.91 -9.89 6.50
CA ASN A 140 0.28 -9.62 5.71
C ASN A 140 -0.05 -8.54 4.67
N HIS A 141 0.50 -7.36 4.86
CA HIS A 141 0.17 -6.17 4.09
C HIS A 141 1.16 -5.89 2.96
N PHE A 142 1.85 -6.94 2.50
CA PHE A 142 2.85 -6.84 1.45
C PHE A 142 2.80 -8.09 0.55
N ALA A 143 2.85 -7.89 -0.76
CA ALA A 143 2.91 -8.98 -1.74
C ALA A 143 3.94 -8.69 -2.84
N VAL A 144 4.62 -9.74 -3.29
CA VAL A 144 5.47 -9.74 -4.48
C VAL A 144 4.66 -10.22 -5.66
N VAL A 145 4.64 -9.43 -6.72
CA VAL A 145 3.88 -9.70 -7.94
C VAL A 145 4.75 -10.43 -8.96
N LEU A 146 4.27 -11.55 -9.45
CA LEU A 146 4.99 -12.41 -10.41
C LEU A 146 4.29 -12.42 -11.78
N ASP A 147 5.09 -12.52 -12.83
CA ASP A 147 4.64 -12.83 -14.19
C ASP A 147 4.39 -14.33 -14.39
N GLU A 148 4.03 -14.71 -15.61
CA GLU A 148 3.71 -16.09 -15.98
C GLU A 148 4.94 -17.02 -15.99
N TYR A 149 6.14 -16.46 -15.94
CA TYR A 149 7.42 -17.18 -15.93
C TYR A 149 8.02 -17.26 -14.53
N GLY A 150 7.35 -16.64 -13.53
CA GLY A 150 7.83 -16.57 -12.15
C GLY A 150 8.82 -15.43 -11.88
N GLY A 151 9.01 -14.52 -12.83
CA GLY A 151 9.80 -13.31 -12.66
C GLY A 151 9.06 -12.26 -11.84
N MET A 152 9.79 -11.54 -10.98
CA MET A 152 9.23 -10.44 -10.21
C MET A 152 8.96 -9.24 -11.12
N VAL A 153 7.71 -8.82 -11.24
CA VAL A 153 7.30 -7.61 -11.98
C VAL A 153 7.14 -6.41 -11.08
N GLY A 154 6.86 -6.62 -9.80
CA GLY A 154 6.62 -5.53 -8.87
C GLY A 154 6.26 -6.00 -7.46
N ILE A 155 5.83 -5.04 -6.65
CA ILE A 155 5.30 -5.25 -5.30
C ILE A 155 3.99 -4.49 -5.15
N VAL A 156 3.15 -4.96 -4.22
CA VAL A 156 1.93 -4.26 -3.81
C VAL A 156 1.85 -4.27 -2.30
N THR A 157 1.51 -3.12 -1.72
CA THR A 157 1.25 -2.97 -0.29
C THR A 157 -0.25 -2.75 -0.03
N MET A 158 -0.65 -2.84 1.24
CA MET A 158 -2.02 -2.48 1.64
C MET A 158 -2.32 -1.00 1.38
N ASN A 159 -1.31 -0.12 1.48
CA ASN A 159 -1.49 1.31 1.18
C ASN A 159 -1.82 1.54 -0.29
N ASP A 160 -1.11 0.86 -1.21
CA ASP A 160 -1.38 0.98 -2.65
C ASP A 160 -2.84 0.57 -2.96
N LEU A 161 -3.35 -0.48 -2.30
CA LEU A 161 -4.74 -0.92 -2.45
C LEU A 161 -5.75 0.12 -1.88
N LEU A 162 -5.41 0.76 -0.76
CA LEU A 162 -6.28 1.79 -0.18
C LEU A 162 -6.29 3.05 -1.04
N GLU A 163 -5.15 3.42 -1.61
CA GLU A 163 -5.01 4.56 -2.53
C GLU A 163 -5.90 4.40 -3.77
N GLN A 164 -6.02 3.17 -4.31
CA GLN A 164 -6.96 2.91 -5.40
C GLN A 164 -8.44 3.13 -5.00
N LEU A 165 -8.78 3.00 -3.72
CA LEU A 165 -10.15 3.20 -3.23
C LEU A 165 -10.46 4.66 -2.90
N VAL A 166 -9.53 5.34 -2.23
CA VAL A 166 -9.79 6.68 -1.66
C VAL A 166 -9.13 7.82 -2.43
N GLY A 167 -8.33 7.52 -3.48
CA GLY A 167 -7.53 8.52 -4.18
C GLY A 167 -6.17 8.76 -3.51
N ASP A 168 -5.44 9.78 -3.95
CA ASP A 168 -4.10 10.09 -3.46
C ASP A 168 -4.14 10.54 -2.00
N LEU A 169 -3.60 9.69 -1.11
CA LEU A 169 -3.54 9.96 0.33
C LEU A 169 -2.47 10.99 0.72
N GLU A 170 -1.52 11.29 -0.18
CA GLU A 170 -0.44 12.24 0.12
C GLU A 170 -0.89 13.69 -0.01
N ASP A 171 -1.75 14.01 -0.97
CA ASP A 171 -2.27 15.35 -1.17
C ASP A 171 -3.23 15.76 -0.05
N ASP A 172 -4.11 14.87 0.39
CA ASP A 172 -5.05 15.11 1.51
C ASP A 172 -4.33 15.29 2.85
N LEU A 173 -3.25 14.53 3.09
CA LEU A 173 -2.42 14.68 4.29
C LEU A 173 -1.56 15.94 4.26
N ALA A 174 -1.18 16.45 3.08
CA ALA A 174 -0.44 17.71 2.93
C ALA A 174 -1.34 18.93 3.22
N GLU A 175 -2.62 18.90 2.85
CA GLU A 175 -3.60 19.93 3.19
C GLU A 175 -3.96 19.91 4.69
N LEU A 176 -4.01 18.73 5.32
CA LEU A 176 -4.28 18.58 6.75
C LEU A 176 -3.03 18.85 7.63
N ALA A 177 -1.84 18.75 7.05
CA ALA A 177 -0.56 18.98 7.72
C ALA A 177 -0.05 20.42 7.56
N GLU A 178 -0.91 21.42 7.67
CA GLU A 178 -0.44 22.70 8.20
C GLU A 178 -0.09 22.51 9.67
N GLU A 179 1.06 21.85 9.92
CA GLU A 179 1.61 21.79 11.27
C GLU A 179 1.81 23.24 11.77
N PRO A 180 1.25 23.57 12.94
CA PRO A 180 1.54 24.86 13.56
C PRO A 180 3.05 24.98 13.71
N LYS A 181 3.65 25.92 12.96
CA LYS A 181 5.10 26.13 12.97
C LYS A 181 5.52 26.50 14.38
N SER A 182 6.07 25.54 15.11
CA SER A 182 6.61 25.79 16.44
C SER A 182 8.08 26.20 16.28
N SER A 183 8.43 27.39 16.78
CA SER A 183 9.82 27.84 16.88
C SER A 183 10.24 27.96 18.34
N ARG A 184 11.41 27.38 18.65
CA ARG A 184 11.98 27.47 19.99
C ARG A 184 12.53 28.88 20.21
N ILE A 185 11.99 29.61 21.18
CA ILE A 185 12.41 30.96 21.52
C ILE A 185 13.50 30.94 22.60
N SER A 186 13.43 30.02 23.57
CA SER A 186 14.43 29.83 24.61
C SER A 186 14.48 28.37 25.06
N LYS A 187 15.33 28.04 26.04
CA LYS A 187 15.50 26.67 26.54
C LYS A 187 14.19 26.01 26.96
N ASP A 188 13.23 26.80 27.46
CA ASP A 188 11.96 26.30 28.01
C ASP A 188 10.71 27.00 27.42
N THR A 189 10.86 27.72 26.29
CA THR A 189 9.75 28.49 25.68
C THR A 189 9.66 28.20 24.17
N TRP A 190 8.45 27.86 23.71
CA TRP A 190 8.12 27.61 22.32
C TRP A 190 7.02 28.57 21.89
N LYS A 191 7.13 29.12 20.69
CA LYS A 191 6.06 29.84 20.02
C LYS A 191 5.33 28.86 19.10
N ILE A 192 4.02 28.80 19.24
CA ILE A 192 3.13 28.02 18.38
C ILE A 192 2.28 29.04 17.63
N ASP A 193 2.37 29.05 16.32
CA ASP A 193 1.46 29.82 15.48
C ASP A 193 0.16 29.04 15.37
N GLY A 194 -0.95 29.62 15.86
CA GLY A 194 -2.29 29.07 15.81
C GLY A 194 -3.08 29.61 14.64
#